data_02623ca9c74cd1851af3843e74b91902
#
_entry.id   02623ca9c74cd1851af3843e74b91902
#
_cell.length_a   1.000
_cell.length_b   1.000
_cell.length_c   1.000
_cell.angle_alpha   90.00
_cell.angle_beta   90.00
_cell.angle_gamma   90.00
#
_symmetry.space_group_name_H-M   'P 1'
#
loop_
_entity.id
_entity.type
_entity.pdbx_description
1 polymer ?
#
loop_
_entity_poly.entity_id
_entity_poly.type
_entity_poly.pdbx_seq_one_letter_code
_entity_poly.pdbx_strand_id
1 'polypeptide(L)'
;MISSAASSVGSLSRVQSRLGVANLVLIACVAIAVWLVFVPVAALIYNAFTEDTGFGPGAFSFENFAEAYSGWHIARLLRNSLIFAGASAVLTLLMGAGVAWVVERTDAPGASVFHTLALLAFAIPGLLVAMAWIFVLSPNIGWGNALLASLLGTSEAPANIYSMPGMAWALSSHYFPLAYLTLGPALRALDVRMEEAGLMLGASYAQVLGKVTLPLLRPAILSALLLLFVMGMASYEVPRLIGRPARIDVFTTEIQSATIATPPAFGVASALSLALLFICILAVYCYRRATADVDSFATITGKGYRPVRSKLGRWRWPVALGTGAMFALALGLPVVTLVWQSFFRNLAQPFASSAADATLDNYRFILSYPIFLAAVKTSVLLAAMAASAVTALTFAVAWLAQRGLPRYGFMLDALAFAPIAIPGVIVGAGILTAYLMLPIPIYNTIWILLVAYVTLYLPYGMRFASSGIAQIHRELEEMAAISGAGLVQTFRRVLLPLLAPVLLAGWIYVFVLAVRELGASIFLVGPGTHVLGTITLTMWEEGGSYGAVAALGVIQIIPLVLIVAALRFLELRIQRRTHNS
;
A
#
# COMPACT_ATOMS: atom_id res chain seq x y z
N MET A 1 52.20 -17.20 36.67
CA MET A 1 51.20 -16.15 36.76
C MET A 1 51.25 -15.09 35.63
N ILE A 2 52.28 -15.07 34.77
CA ILE A 2 52.37 -14.04 33.67
C ILE A 2 51.71 -14.50 32.37
N SER A 3 51.44 -15.80 32.18
CA SER A 3 50.84 -16.33 30.94
C SER A 3 49.31 -16.19 30.88
N SER A 4 48.61 -15.98 31.99
CA SER A 4 47.15 -15.81 32.02
C SER A 4 46.69 -14.37 31.72
N ALA A 5 47.56 -13.37 31.92
CA ALA A 5 47.23 -11.97 31.63
C ALA A 5 47.28 -11.62 30.13
N ALA A 6 48.13 -12.30 29.35
CA ALA A 6 48.24 -12.06 27.91
C ALA A 6 47.07 -12.62 27.12
N SER A 7 46.42 -13.70 27.60
CA SER A 7 45.23 -14.28 26.97
C SER A 7 43.96 -13.44 27.19
N SER A 8 43.88 -12.74 28.33
CA SER A 8 42.74 -11.86 28.64
C SER A 8 42.76 -10.54 27.86
N VAL A 9 43.96 -9.98 27.61
CA VAL A 9 44.10 -8.75 26.79
C VAL A 9 43.78 -9.02 25.31
N GLY A 10 44.21 -10.20 24.79
CA GLY A 10 43.85 -10.61 23.42
C GLY A 10 42.37 -10.90 23.23
N SER A 11 41.64 -11.33 24.26
CA SER A 11 40.20 -11.55 24.22
C SER A 11 39.43 -10.22 24.28
N LEU A 12 39.85 -9.26 25.08
CA LEU A 12 39.25 -7.93 25.19
C LEU A 12 39.43 -7.11 23.90
N SER A 13 40.61 -7.18 23.27
CA SER A 13 40.84 -6.51 21.98
C SER A 13 40.02 -7.11 20.84
N ARG A 14 39.79 -8.42 20.81
CA ARG A 14 38.89 -9.08 19.84
C ARG A 14 37.42 -8.78 20.10
N VAL A 15 37.00 -8.62 21.35
CA VAL A 15 35.63 -8.21 21.70
C VAL A 15 35.39 -6.74 21.32
N GLN A 16 36.36 -5.86 21.61
CA GLN A 16 36.27 -4.45 21.21
C GLN A 16 36.27 -4.25 19.68
N SER A 17 37.08 -5.01 18.93
CA SER A 17 37.07 -4.94 17.45
C SER A 17 35.78 -5.50 16.85
N ARG A 18 35.17 -6.53 17.43
CA ARG A 18 33.87 -7.07 16.99
C ARG A 18 32.69 -6.15 17.30
N LEU A 19 32.73 -5.44 18.44
CA LEU A 19 31.78 -4.37 18.76
C LEU A 19 31.90 -3.19 17.77
N GLY A 20 33.13 -2.87 17.34
CA GLY A 20 33.38 -1.83 16.35
C GLY A 20 32.72 -2.12 14.98
N VAL A 21 32.87 -3.36 14.47
CA VAL A 21 32.28 -3.75 13.18
C VAL A 21 30.74 -3.75 13.22
N ALA A 22 30.15 -4.28 14.30
CA ALA A 22 28.69 -4.29 14.43
C ALA A 22 28.12 -2.87 14.50
N ASN A 23 28.77 -1.97 15.23
CA ASN A 23 28.37 -0.57 15.30
C ASN A 23 28.52 0.14 13.94
N LEU A 24 29.56 -0.16 13.16
CA LEU A 24 29.74 0.36 11.80
C LEU A 24 28.59 -0.09 10.88
N VAL A 25 28.20 -1.35 10.92
CA VAL A 25 27.06 -1.85 10.13
C VAL A 25 25.75 -1.15 10.53
N LEU A 26 25.52 -0.97 11.82
CA LEU A 26 24.33 -0.28 12.30
C LEU A 26 24.31 1.21 11.89
N ILE A 27 25.44 1.90 11.98
CA ILE A 27 25.58 3.29 11.51
C ILE A 27 25.35 3.35 9.99
N ALA A 28 25.89 2.41 9.21
CA ALA A 28 25.66 2.33 7.79
C ALA A 28 24.16 2.13 7.46
N CYS A 29 23.45 1.27 8.22
CA CYS A 29 22.00 1.10 8.04
C CYS A 29 21.23 2.40 8.28
N VAL A 30 21.57 3.16 9.33
CA VAL A 30 20.95 4.46 9.59
C VAL A 30 21.29 5.47 8.48
N ALA A 31 22.53 5.51 8.04
CA ALA A 31 22.96 6.39 6.95
C ALA A 31 22.22 6.08 5.63
N ILE A 32 22.03 4.79 5.32
CA ILE A 32 21.23 4.34 4.17
C ILE A 32 19.78 4.79 4.33
N ALA A 33 19.17 4.61 5.50
CA ALA A 33 17.79 5.04 5.73
C ALA A 33 17.63 6.56 5.58
N VAL A 34 18.59 7.33 6.10
CA VAL A 34 18.63 8.80 5.91
C VAL A 34 18.76 9.15 4.43
N TRP A 35 19.68 8.52 3.70
CA TRP A 35 19.85 8.72 2.27
C TRP A 35 18.56 8.47 1.49
N LEU A 36 17.94 7.32 1.72
CA LEU A 36 16.71 6.91 1.03
C LEU A 36 15.54 7.88 1.23
N VAL A 37 15.43 8.49 2.40
CA VAL A 37 14.31 9.39 2.73
C VAL A 37 14.59 10.82 2.33
N PHE A 38 15.79 11.34 2.62
CA PHE A 38 16.09 12.76 2.44
C PHE A 38 16.57 13.12 1.04
N VAL A 39 17.30 12.25 0.35
CA VAL A 39 17.87 12.60 -0.97
C VAL A 39 16.78 12.87 -2.01
N PRO A 40 15.72 12.06 -2.16
CA PRO A 40 14.66 12.37 -3.10
C PRO A 40 13.95 13.69 -2.80
N VAL A 41 13.68 13.96 -1.53
CA VAL A 41 13.01 15.22 -1.11
C VAL A 41 13.91 16.41 -1.32
N ALA A 42 15.20 16.30 -0.98
CA ALA A 42 16.19 17.36 -1.20
C ALA A 42 16.33 17.70 -2.69
N ALA A 43 16.34 16.68 -3.57
CA ALA A 43 16.41 16.90 -5.01
C ALA A 43 15.17 17.63 -5.54
N LEU A 44 13.97 17.27 -5.05
CA LEU A 44 12.74 17.99 -5.40
C LEU A 44 12.78 19.44 -4.94
N ILE A 45 13.24 19.68 -3.69
CA ILE A 45 13.39 21.05 -3.20
C ILE A 45 14.39 21.81 -4.08
N TYR A 46 15.54 21.23 -4.35
CA TYR A 46 16.56 21.86 -5.19
C TYR A 46 16.00 22.21 -6.57
N ASN A 47 15.40 21.25 -7.29
CA ASN A 47 14.85 21.48 -8.63
C ASN A 47 13.69 22.49 -8.64
N ALA A 48 12.86 22.51 -7.61
CA ALA A 48 11.75 23.47 -7.54
C ALA A 48 12.24 24.92 -7.45
N PHE A 49 13.44 25.14 -6.86
CA PHE A 49 14.04 26.46 -6.68
C PHE A 49 15.16 26.80 -7.68
N THR A 50 15.37 26.00 -8.71
CA THR A 50 16.37 26.26 -9.76
C THR A 50 15.72 26.30 -11.14
N GLU A 51 16.27 27.13 -12.04
CA GLU A 51 15.83 27.19 -13.43
C GLU A 51 15.92 25.80 -14.09
N ASP A 52 14.91 25.46 -14.89
CA ASP A 52 14.88 24.19 -15.62
C ASP A 52 15.73 24.31 -16.90
N THR A 53 17.03 24.10 -16.77
CA THR A 53 17.98 24.17 -17.89
C THR A 53 18.05 22.92 -18.75
N GLY A 54 17.27 21.87 -18.39
CA GLY A 54 17.27 20.56 -19.05
C GLY A 54 18.50 19.69 -18.74
N PHE A 55 19.67 20.26 -18.50
CA PHE A 55 20.92 19.55 -18.25
C PHE A 55 21.82 20.33 -17.27
N GLY A 56 21.62 20.14 -15.98
CA GLY A 56 22.54 20.67 -14.96
C GLY A 56 21.92 21.71 -14.02
N PRO A 57 22.71 22.20 -13.04
CA PRO A 57 22.22 23.16 -12.06
C PRO A 57 21.95 24.51 -12.70
N GLY A 58 20.69 24.94 -12.67
CA GLY A 58 20.26 26.28 -13.04
C GLY A 58 20.54 27.32 -11.95
N ALA A 59 20.33 28.59 -12.26
CA ALA A 59 20.34 29.67 -11.27
C ALA A 59 19.14 29.53 -10.31
N PHE A 60 19.24 30.09 -9.11
CA PHE A 60 18.15 30.13 -8.17
C PHE A 60 16.98 30.95 -8.73
N SER A 61 15.79 30.36 -8.80
CA SER A 61 14.60 30.99 -9.38
C SER A 61 13.32 30.51 -8.68
N PHE A 62 12.28 31.34 -8.72
CA PHE A 62 10.91 31.00 -8.34
C PHE A 62 10.00 30.75 -9.56
N GLU A 63 10.56 30.70 -10.75
CA GLU A 63 9.79 30.58 -12.00
C GLU A 63 8.98 29.31 -12.04
N ASN A 64 9.55 28.18 -11.61
CA ASN A 64 8.84 26.89 -11.51
C ASN A 64 7.59 26.97 -10.61
N PHE A 65 7.68 27.71 -9.49
CA PHE A 65 6.52 27.94 -8.63
C PHE A 65 5.50 28.88 -9.29
N ALA A 66 5.98 29.94 -9.97
CA ALA A 66 5.11 30.86 -10.68
C ALA A 66 4.34 30.11 -11.80
N GLU A 67 5.01 29.25 -12.54
CA GLU A 67 4.38 28.42 -13.57
C GLU A 67 3.43 27.37 -12.97
N ALA A 68 3.90 26.57 -12.01
CA ALA A 68 3.11 25.50 -11.37
C ALA A 68 1.85 26.02 -10.69
N TYR A 69 1.88 27.24 -10.12
CA TYR A 69 0.80 27.80 -9.32
C TYR A 69 0.06 28.94 -10.01
N SER A 70 0.35 29.20 -11.29
CA SER A 70 -0.32 30.24 -12.05
C SER A 70 -1.78 29.90 -12.37
N GLY A 71 -2.63 30.92 -12.32
CA GLY A 71 -4.00 30.88 -12.84
C GLY A 71 -4.97 29.91 -12.14
N TRP A 72 -6.05 29.62 -12.83
CA TRP A 72 -7.13 28.75 -12.37
C TRP A 72 -6.79 27.25 -12.42
N HIS A 73 -5.69 26.87 -13.05
CA HIS A 73 -5.30 25.48 -13.21
C HIS A 73 -4.98 24.83 -11.87
N ILE A 74 -4.14 25.45 -11.04
CA ILE A 74 -3.77 24.91 -9.73
C ILE A 74 -4.96 24.80 -8.76
N ALA A 75 -5.89 25.78 -8.78
CA ALA A 75 -7.09 25.73 -7.96
C ALA A 75 -7.99 24.56 -8.35
N ARG A 76 -8.11 24.26 -9.66
CA ARG A 76 -8.84 23.13 -10.19
C ARG A 76 -8.17 21.81 -9.79
N LEU A 77 -6.84 21.73 -9.93
CA LEU A 77 -6.03 20.57 -9.57
C LEU A 77 -6.18 20.23 -8.08
N LEU A 78 -6.05 21.24 -7.22
CA LEU A 78 -6.23 21.11 -5.77
C LEU A 78 -7.64 20.64 -5.43
N ARG A 79 -8.65 21.31 -5.97
CA ARG A 79 -10.06 20.94 -5.78
C ARG A 79 -10.34 19.49 -6.20
N ASN A 80 -9.89 19.10 -7.40
CA ASN A 80 -10.12 17.76 -7.92
C ASN A 80 -9.42 16.71 -7.05
N SER A 81 -8.17 16.95 -6.65
CA SER A 81 -7.41 16.03 -5.80
C SER A 81 -8.05 15.86 -4.42
N LEU A 82 -8.48 16.98 -3.79
CA LEU A 82 -9.13 16.93 -2.47
C LEU A 82 -10.50 16.24 -2.54
N ILE A 83 -11.32 16.54 -3.56
CA ILE A 83 -12.63 15.89 -3.74
C ILE A 83 -12.45 14.39 -4.02
N PHE A 84 -11.54 14.03 -4.92
CA PHE A 84 -11.25 12.63 -5.24
C PHE A 84 -10.77 11.86 -4.03
N ALA A 85 -9.74 12.35 -3.33
CA ALA A 85 -9.18 11.68 -2.16
C ALA A 85 -10.20 11.63 -1.00
N GLY A 86 -10.93 12.72 -0.75
CA GLY A 86 -11.94 12.79 0.31
C GLY A 86 -13.13 11.88 0.05
N ALA A 87 -13.71 11.93 -1.15
CA ALA A 87 -14.84 11.07 -1.54
C ALA A 87 -14.45 9.59 -1.51
N SER A 88 -13.28 9.25 -2.06
CA SER A 88 -12.75 7.89 -2.02
C SER A 88 -12.52 7.41 -0.60
N ALA A 89 -11.90 8.23 0.27
CA ALA A 89 -11.63 7.86 1.65
C ALA A 89 -12.90 7.57 2.44
N VAL A 90 -13.92 8.42 2.30
CA VAL A 90 -15.22 8.24 2.97
C VAL A 90 -15.92 6.98 2.48
N LEU A 91 -16.01 6.80 1.15
CA LEU A 91 -16.68 5.63 0.57
C LEU A 91 -15.95 4.32 0.95
N THR A 92 -14.63 4.31 0.86
CA THR A 92 -13.78 3.19 1.28
C THR A 92 -13.97 2.86 2.77
N LEU A 93 -13.99 3.88 3.62
CA LEU A 93 -14.22 3.72 5.05
C LEU A 93 -15.59 3.11 5.33
N LEU A 94 -16.65 3.58 4.69
CA LEU A 94 -18.01 3.05 4.85
C LEU A 94 -18.09 1.58 4.45
N MET A 95 -17.52 1.21 3.29
CA MET A 95 -17.47 -0.17 2.82
C MET A 95 -16.68 -1.06 3.78
N GLY A 96 -15.46 -0.64 4.16
CA GLY A 96 -14.58 -1.41 5.03
C GLY A 96 -15.09 -1.50 6.46
N ALA A 97 -15.71 -0.44 7.01
CA ALA A 97 -16.34 -0.45 8.33
C ALA A 97 -17.54 -1.40 8.37
N GLY A 98 -18.35 -1.44 7.29
CA GLY A 98 -19.45 -2.40 7.17
C GLY A 98 -18.94 -3.84 7.22
N VAL A 99 -17.90 -4.17 6.46
CA VAL A 99 -17.26 -5.50 6.50
C VAL A 99 -16.69 -5.79 7.89
N ALA A 100 -15.97 -4.83 8.49
CA ALA A 100 -15.37 -5.00 9.80
C ALA A 100 -16.42 -5.27 10.88
N TRP A 101 -17.53 -4.54 10.84
CA TRP A 101 -18.63 -4.76 11.77
C TRP A 101 -19.27 -6.16 11.58
N VAL A 102 -19.54 -6.56 10.33
CA VAL A 102 -20.13 -7.89 10.06
C VAL A 102 -19.22 -9.02 10.50
N VAL A 103 -17.93 -8.94 10.18
CA VAL A 103 -16.97 -10.02 10.47
C VAL A 103 -16.64 -10.11 11.96
N GLU A 104 -16.46 -8.96 12.64
CA GLU A 104 -15.91 -8.93 13.99
C GLU A 104 -16.98 -8.88 15.07
N ARG A 105 -18.16 -8.30 14.78
CA ARG A 105 -19.16 -7.96 15.81
C ARG A 105 -20.48 -8.72 15.69
N THR A 106 -20.72 -9.46 14.59
CA THR A 106 -21.99 -10.11 14.35
C THR A 106 -21.89 -11.63 14.23
N ASP A 107 -23.03 -12.30 14.37
CA ASP A 107 -23.20 -13.73 14.13
C ASP A 107 -23.63 -14.03 12.67
N ALA A 108 -23.41 -13.08 11.74
CA ALA A 108 -23.72 -13.27 10.34
C ALA A 108 -22.95 -14.46 9.75
N PRO A 109 -23.62 -15.36 8.99
CA PRO A 109 -22.93 -16.48 8.36
C PRO A 109 -21.93 -16.00 7.31
N GLY A 110 -20.82 -16.73 7.18
CA GLY A 110 -19.80 -16.41 6.17
C GLY A 110 -18.72 -15.42 6.62
N ALA A 111 -18.66 -14.99 7.89
CA ALA A 111 -17.66 -14.06 8.40
C ALA A 111 -16.21 -14.46 8.05
N SER A 112 -15.86 -15.76 8.18
CA SER A 112 -14.53 -16.27 7.78
C SER A 112 -14.28 -16.16 6.26
N VAL A 113 -15.32 -16.34 5.45
CA VAL A 113 -15.25 -16.19 3.98
C VAL A 113 -15.01 -14.73 3.65
N PHE A 114 -15.76 -13.80 4.25
CA PHE A 114 -15.60 -12.35 4.02
C PHE A 114 -14.21 -11.87 4.44
N HIS A 115 -13.67 -12.34 5.55
CA HIS A 115 -12.30 -12.08 5.94
C HIS A 115 -11.30 -12.54 4.87
N THR A 116 -11.45 -13.77 4.37
CA THR A 116 -10.58 -14.32 3.32
C THR A 116 -10.71 -13.52 2.01
N LEU A 117 -11.93 -13.19 1.59
CA LEU A 117 -12.18 -12.38 0.40
C LEU A 117 -11.57 -10.98 0.51
N ALA A 118 -11.60 -10.36 1.70
CA ALA A 118 -10.94 -9.08 1.93
C ALA A 118 -9.42 -9.17 1.74
N LEU A 119 -8.78 -10.22 2.25
CA LEU A 119 -7.35 -10.45 2.04
C LEU A 119 -7.01 -10.69 0.55
N LEU A 120 -7.85 -11.46 -0.16
CA LEU A 120 -7.68 -11.70 -1.60
C LEU A 120 -7.88 -10.42 -2.41
N ALA A 121 -8.89 -9.62 -2.08
CA ALA A 121 -9.15 -8.34 -2.75
C ALA A 121 -7.98 -7.36 -2.60
N PHE A 122 -7.34 -7.33 -1.45
CA PHE A 122 -6.16 -6.51 -1.21
C PHE A 122 -4.96 -6.89 -2.09
N ALA A 123 -4.85 -8.13 -2.52
CA ALA A 123 -3.75 -8.60 -3.37
C ALA A 123 -3.88 -8.16 -4.84
N ILE A 124 -5.09 -7.83 -5.31
CA ILE A 124 -5.31 -7.46 -6.72
C ILE A 124 -4.76 -6.06 -6.98
N PRO A 125 -3.95 -5.84 -8.05
CA PRO A 125 -3.46 -4.52 -8.42
C PRO A 125 -4.58 -3.52 -8.72
N GLY A 126 -4.47 -2.28 -8.21
CA GLY A 126 -5.45 -1.21 -8.43
C GLY A 126 -5.63 -0.84 -9.91
N LEU A 127 -4.55 -0.92 -10.69
CA LEU A 127 -4.57 -0.73 -12.13
C LEU A 127 -5.59 -1.66 -12.81
N LEU A 128 -5.57 -2.95 -12.46
CA LEU A 128 -6.47 -3.96 -13.03
C LEU A 128 -7.92 -3.75 -12.60
N VAL A 129 -8.14 -3.30 -11.36
CA VAL A 129 -9.49 -2.95 -10.88
C VAL A 129 -10.04 -1.76 -11.66
N ALA A 130 -9.23 -0.73 -11.91
CA ALA A 130 -9.64 0.42 -12.71
C ALA A 130 -9.99 0.02 -14.16
N MET A 131 -9.15 -0.81 -14.80
CA MET A 131 -9.40 -1.34 -16.15
C MET A 131 -10.69 -2.17 -16.22
N ALA A 132 -10.90 -3.03 -15.22
CA ALA A 132 -12.12 -3.84 -15.14
C ALA A 132 -13.38 -2.96 -15.02
N TRP A 133 -13.36 -1.90 -14.22
CA TRP A 133 -14.46 -0.97 -14.11
C TRP A 133 -14.71 -0.19 -15.41
N ILE A 134 -13.67 0.08 -16.19
CA ILE A 134 -13.84 0.66 -17.54
C ILE A 134 -14.59 -0.33 -18.45
N PHE A 135 -14.23 -1.61 -18.44
CA PHE A 135 -14.96 -2.65 -19.20
C PHE A 135 -16.42 -2.83 -18.74
N VAL A 136 -16.74 -2.49 -17.48
CA VAL A 136 -18.12 -2.59 -16.98
C VAL A 136 -18.93 -1.32 -17.28
N LEU A 137 -18.40 -0.12 -16.96
CA LEU A 137 -19.19 1.12 -16.90
C LEU A 137 -18.74 2.22 -17.87
N SER A 138 -17.83 1.93 -18.82
CA SER A 138 -17.53 2.90 -19.88
C SER A 138 -18.76 3.15 -20.75
N PRO A 139 -19.08 4.41 -21.10
CA PRO A 139 -20.18 4.71 -22.01
C PRO A 139 -20.06 4.05 -23.38
N ASN A 140 -18.84 3.89 -23.88
CA ASN A 140 -18.59 3.40 -25.24
C ASN A 140 -18.37 1.88 -25.31
N ILE A 141 -17.72 1.30 -24.29
CA ILE A 141 -17.26 -0.09 -24.32
C ILE A 141 -17.78 -0.93 -23.15
N GLY A 142 -18.50 -0.30 -22.19
CA GLY A 142 -18.94 -0.96 -20.96
C GLY A 142 -20.12 -1.90 -21.19
N TRP A 143 -19.91 -3.21 -21.03
CA TRP A 143 -20.96 -4.20 -21.15
C TRP A 143 -22.06 -4.03 -20.08
N GLY A 144 -21.70 -3.58 -18.88
CA GLY A 144 -22.65 -3.30 -17.80
C GLY A 144 -23.56 -2.14 -18.15
N ASN A 145 -23.05 -1.11 -18.84
CA ASN A 145 -23.89 -0.03 -19.38
C ASN A 145 -24.85 -0.55 -20.46
N ALA A 146 -24.39 -1.42 -21.36
CA ALA A 146 -25.26 -2.04 -22.37
C ALA A 146 -26.39 -2.83 -21.71
N LEU A 147 -26.10 -3.59 -20.65
CA LEU A 147 -27.11 -4.31 -19.87
C LEU A 147 -28.07 -3.35 -19.16
N LEU A 148 -27.57 -2.32 -18.47
CA LEU A 148 -28.39 -1.33 -17.78
C LEU A 148 -29.28 -0.56 -18.76
N ALA A 149 -28.77 -0.15 -19.92
CA ALA A 149 -29.52 0.52 -20.96
C ALA A 149 -30.68 -0.36 -21.47
N SER A 150 -30.42 -1.65 -21.72
CA SER A 150 -31.43 -2.62 -22.13
C SER A 150 -32.52 -2.82 -21.07
N LEU A 151 -32.16 -2.87 -19.78
CA LEU A 151 -33.12 -3.02 -18.68
C LEU A 151 -33.97 -1.76 -18.44
N LEU A 152 -33.38 -0.58 -18.65
CA LEU A 152 -34.06 0.71 -18.47
C LEU A 152 -34.78 1.20 -19.74
N GLY A 153 -34.59 0.51 -20.87
CA GLY A 153 -35.18 0.91 -22.15
C GLY A 153 -34.61 2.23 -22.72
N THR A 154 -33.33 2.55 -22.38
CA THR A 154 -32.66 3.78 -22.85
C THR A 154 -31.63 3.44 -23.93
N SER A 155 -31.41 4.38 -24.87
CA SER A 155 -30.33 4.28 -25.86
C SER A 155 -29.01 4.86 -25.37
N GLU A 156 -29.03 5.65 -24.29
CA GLU A 156 -27.84 6.26 -23.71
C GLU A 156 -27.27 5.40 -22.57
N ALA A 157 -25.97 5.50 -22.33
CA ALA A 157 -25.29 4.80 -21.23
C ALA A 157 -25.74 5.38 -19.87
N PRO A 158 -26.44 4.61 -19.02
CA PRO A 158 -26.96 5.11 -17.74
C PRO A 158 -25.91 5.53 -16.74
N ALA A 159 -24.70 4.96 -16.84
CA ALA A 159 -23.57 5.26 -15.94
C ALA A 159 -22.35 5.69 -16.74
N ASN A 160 -21.54 6.55 -16.17
CA ASN A 160 -20.28 6.98 -16.76
C ASN A 160 -19.14 6.83 -15.75
N ILE A 161 -18.26 5.84 -15.98
CA ILE A 161 -17.08 5.64 -15.15
C ILE A 161 -16.11 6.83 -15.24
N TYR A 162 -16.04 7.50 -16.39
CA TYR A 162 -15.20 8.68 -16.61
C TYR A 162 -15.79 9.92 -15.94
N SER A 163 -15.81 9.89 -14.61
CA SER A 163 -16.38 10.93 -13.77
C SER A 163 -15.73 10.90 -12.37
N MET A 164 -15.90 11.98 -11.61
CA MET A 164 -15.39 12.02 -10.23
C MET A 164 -16.01 10.91 -9.33
N PRO A 165 -17.33 10.66 -9.37
CA PRO A 165 -17.91 9.50 -8.67
C PRO A 165 -17.37 8.15 -9.16
N GLY A 166 -17.15 7.99 -10.47
CA GLY A 166 -16.58 6.78 -11.04
C GLY A 166 -15.14 6.53 -10.54
N MET A 167 -14.31 7.58 -10.50
CA MET A 167 -12.98 7.52 -9.92
C MET A 167 -13.03 7.11 -8.44
N ALA A 168 -13.90 7.75 -7.65
CA ALA A 168 -14.06 7.45 -6.24
C ALA A 168 -14.53 6.00 -6.00
N TRP A 169 -15.47 5.52 -6.81
CA TRP A 169 -15.94 4.13 -6.77
C TRP A 169 -14.84 3.13 -7.10
N ALA A 170 -14.11 3.33 -8.19
CA ALA A 170 -13.04 2.43 -8.62
C ALA A 170 -11.93 2.33 -7.54
N LEU A 171 -11.53 3.45 -6.95
CA LEU A 171 -10.54 3.47 -5.88
C LEU A 171 -11.07 2.81 -4.61
N SER A 172 -12.33 3.07 -4.24
CA SER A 172 -12.93 2.50 -3.04
C SER A 172 -13.13 1.00 -3.14
N SER A 173 -13.50 0.49 -4.32
CA SER A 173 -13.62 -0.96 -4.57
C SER A 173 -12.27 -1.69 -4.47
N HIS A 174 -11.15 -0.96 -4.65
CA HIS A 174 -9.81 -1.50 -4.45
C HIS A 174 -9.36 -1.42 -2.98
N TYR A 175 -9.62 -0.30 -2.27
CA TYR A 175 -9.07 -0.05 -0.94
C TYR A 175 -9.98 -0.41 0.25
N PHE A 176 -11.25 -0.80 0.05
CA PHE A 176 -12.12 -1.18 1.19
C PHE A 176 -11.54 -2.31 2.07
N PRO A 177 -10.74 -3.26 1.55
CA PRO A 177 -10.10 -4.25 2.40
C PRO A 177 -9.10 -3.64 3.39
N LEU A 178 -8.40 -2.57 2.99
CA LEU A 178 -7.47 -1.86 3.88
C LEU A 178 -8.22 -1.18 5.03
N ALA A 179 -9.39 -0.58 4.75
CA ALA A 179 -10.25 -0.02 5.80
C ALA A 179 -10.73 -1.11 6.77
N TYR A 180 -11.16 -2.26 6.25
CA TYR A 180 -11.50 -3.43 7.06
C TYR A 180 -10.35 -3.88 7.96
N LEU A 181 -9.15 -4.05 7.39
CA LEU A 181 -7.95 -4.50 8.13
C LEU A 181 -7.50 -3.50 9.20
N THR A 182 -7.78 -2.21 9.00
CA THR A 182 -7.45 -1.15 9.96
C THR A 182 -8.46 -1.09 11.11
N LEU A 183 -9.77 -1.21 10.81
CA LEU A 183 -10.84 -1.09 11.79
C LEU A 183 -11.13 -2.39 12.55
N GLY A 184 -10.90 -3.54 11.94
CA GLY A 184 -11.20 -4.86 12.53
C GLY A 184 -10.55 -5.07 13.90
N PRO A 185 -9.24 -4.84 14.09
CA PRO A 185 -8.59 -4.95 15.40
C PRO A 185 -9.18 -4.03 16.45
N ALA A 186 -9.53 -2.79 16.08
CA ALA A 186 -10.14 -1.82 17.00
C ALA A 186 -11.55 -2.28 17.44
N LEU A 187 -12.33 -2.80 16.50
CA LEU A 187 -13.65 -3.40 16.82
C LEU A 187 -13.52 -4.61 17.72
N ARG A 188 -12.53 -5.49 17.50
CA ARG A 188 -12.29 -6.64 18.38
C ARG A 188 -11.89 -6.23 19.79
N ALA A 189 -11.15 -5.15 19.95
CA ALA A 189 -10.64 -4.68 21.24
C ALA A 189 -11.72 -4.00 22.11
N LEU A 190 -12.86 -3.59 21.53
CA LEU A 190 -13.95 -2.96 22.27
C LEU A 190 -14.64 -3.92 23.23
N ASP A 191 -14.81 -3.51 24.49
CA ASP A 191 -15.56 -4.27 25.49
C ASP A 191 -17.08 -4.21 25.23
N VAL A 192 -17.65 -5.39 24.89
CA VAL A 192 -19.08 -5.54 24.61
C VAL A 192 -19.96 -5.19 25.83
N ARG A 193 -19.42 -5.32 27.05
CA ARG A 193 -20.17 -5.02 28.28
C ARG A 193 -20.64 -3.56 28.34
N MET A 194 -19.90 -2.65 27.72
CA MET A 194 -20.34 -1.24 27.64
C MET A 194 -21.57 -1.06 26.76
N GLU A 195 -21.67 -1.83 25.67
CA GLU A 195 -22.83 -1.83 24.77
C GLU A 195 -24.03 -2.53 25.45
N GLU A 196 -23.80 -3.66 26.11
CA GLU A 196 -24.81 -4.41 26.86
C GLU A 196 -25.38 -3.57 28.02
N ALA A 197 -24.54 -2.86 28.77
CA ALA A 197 -24.97 -1.95 29.82
C ALA A 197 -25.89 -0.83 29.27
N GLY A 198 -25.56 -0.27 28.12
CA GLY A 198 -26.41 0.71 27.45
C GLY A 198 -27.79 0.12 27.07
N LEU A 199 -27.81 -1.08 26.52
CA LEU A 199 -29.05 -1.79 26.17
C LEU A 199 -29.89 -2.15 27.40
N MET A 200 -29.25 -2.60 28.49
CA MET A 200 -29.93 -2.89 29.77
C MET A 200 -30.56 -1.65 30.41
N LEU A 201 -29.98 -0.47 30.17
CA LEU A 201 -30.54 0.82 30.59
C LEU A 201 -31.67 1.32 29.67
N GLY A 202 -32.10 0.52 28.70
CA GLY A 202 -33.20 0.84 27.80
C GLY A 202 -32.83 1.66 26.56
N ALA A 203 -31.53 1.86 26.30
CA ALA A 203 -31.09 2.54 25.08
C ALA A 203 -31.34 1.65 23.84
N SER A 204 -31.74 2.25 22.72
CA SER A 204 -31.84 1.54 21.46
C SER A 204 -30.45 1.23 20.88
N TYR A 205 -30.34 0.23 19.99
CA TYR A 205 -29.10 -0.09 19.30
C TYR A 205 -28.47 1.12 18.59
N ALA A 206 -29.27 1.98 17.97
CA ALA A 206 -28.79 3.20 17.31
C ALA A 206 -28.20 4.19 18.33
N GLN A 207 -28.79 4.30 19.52
CA GLN A 207 -28.26 5.14 20.61
C GLN A 207 -26.96 4.57 21.17
N VAL A 208 -26.85 3.27 21.37
CA VAL A 208 -25.60 2.61 21.80
C VAL A 208 -24.52 2.79 20.75
N LEU A 209 -24.84 2.54 19.48
CA LEU A 209 -23.89 2.77 18.38
C LEU A 209 -23.38 4.22 18.34
N GLY A 210 -24.30 5.20 18.41
CA GLY A 210 -23.95 6.62 18.29
C GLY A 210 -23.29 7.22 19.54
N LYS A 211 -23.67 6.77 20.76
CA LYS A 211 -23.22 7.36 22.02
C LYS A 211 -22.12 6.56 22.72
N VAL A 212 -21.92 5.28 22.38
CA VAL A 212 -20.92 4.40 23.01
C VAL A 212 -19.91 3.91 21.97
N THR A 213 -20.34 3.15 20.97
CA THR A 213 -19.45 2.45 20.04
C THR A 213 -18.67 3.42 19.15
N LEU A 214 -19.36 4.35 18.46
CA LEU A 214 -18.70 5.30 17.56
C LEU A 214 -17.73 6.27 18.29
N PRO A 215 -18.06 6.84 19.46
CA PRO A 215 -17.09 7.66 20.21
C PRO A 215 -15.84 6.88 20.62
N LEU A 216 -15.97 5.62 21.05
CA LEU A 216 -14.84 4.77 21.41
C LEU A 216 -13.99 4.38 20.17
N LEU A 217 -14.62 4.22 19.02
CA LEU A 217 -13.94 3.94 17.75
C LEU A 217 -13.40 5.20 17.06
N ARG A 218 -13.74 6.40 17.50
CA ARG A 218 -13.36 7.66 16.86
C ARG A 218 -11.88 7.74 16.50
N PRO A 219 -10.93 7.35 17.37
CA PRO A 219 -9.51 7.37 17.01
C PRO A 219 -9.15 6.42 15.87
N ALA A 220 -9.70 5.20 15.89
CA ALA A 220 -9.47 4.22 14.84
C ALA A 220 -10.10 4.66 13.51
N ILE A 221 -11.31 5.25 13.56
CA ILE A 221 -12.00 5.79 12.39
C ILE A 221 -11.21 6.94 11.77
N LEU A 222 -10.76 7.90 12.59
CA LEU A 222 -9.96 9.03 12.12
C LEU A 222 -8.61 8.57 11.55
N SER A 223 -8.00 7.55 12.18
CA SER A 223 -6.77 6.93 11.70
C SER A 223 -6.95 6.29 10.32
N ALA A 224 -8.01 5.50 10.17
CA ALA A 224 -8.35 4.87 8.90
C ALA A 224 -8.68 5.91 7.83
N LEU A 225 -9.52 6.90 8.15
CA LEU A 225 -9.93 7.96 7.21
C LEU A 225 -8.72 8.73 6.69
N LEU A 226 -7.78 9.10 7.56
CA LEU A 226 -6.57 9.80 7.16
C LEU A 226 -5.68 8.93 6.26
N LEU A 227 -5.45 7.68 6.67
CA LEU A 227 -4.65 6.75 5.85
C LEU A 227 -5.25 6.62 4.45
N LEU A 228 -6.58 6.45 4.36
CA LEU A 228 -7.30 6.33 3.10
C LEU A 228 -7.27 7.62 2.28
N PHE A 229 -7.34 8.79 2.94
CA PHE A 229 -7.19 10.08 2.27
C PHE A 229 -5.79 10.24 1.67
N VAL A 230 -4.73 9.93 2.41
CA VAL A 230 -3.35 9.98 1.91
C VAL A 230 -3.17 8.98 0.75
N MET A 231 -3.73 7.76 0.85
CA MET A 231 -3.72 6.79 -0.25
C MET A 231 -4.48 7.30 -1.48
N GLY A 232 -5.59 8.01 -1.31
CA GLY A 232 -6.32 8.68 -2.39
C GLY A 232 -5.49 9.77 -3.05
N MET A 233 -4.84 10.64 -2.25
CA MET A 233 -3.92 11.68 -2.75
C MET A 233 -2.71 11.09 -3.48
N ALA A 234 -2.25 9.91 -3.07
CA ALA A 234 -1.12 9.19 -3.66
C ALA A 234 -1.50 8.37 -4.90
N SER A 235 -2.79 8.13 -5.12
CA SER A 235 -3.26 7.27 -6.23
C SER A 235 -2.92 7.88 -7.59
N TYR A 236 -2.35 7.05 -8.45
CA TYR A 236 -2.00 7.42 -9.83
C TYR A 236 -2.85 6.66 -10.86
N GLU A 237 -3.08 5.36 -10.64
CA GLU A 237 -3.68 4.45 -11.63
C GLU A 237 -5.11 4.87 -12.00
N VAL A 238 -5.95 5.14 -11.01
CA VAL A 238 -7.36 5.52 -11.22
C VAL A 238 -7.47 6.90 -11.89
N PRO A 239 -6.80 7.97 -11.41
CA PRO A 239 -6.78 9.24 -12.12
C PRO A 239 -6.22 9.14 -13.54
N ARG A 240 -5.19 8.33 -13.78
CA ARG A 240 -4.61 8.14 -15.10
C ARG A 240 -5.57 7.50 -16.08
N LEU A 241 -6.22 6.39 -15.68
CA LEU A 241 -7.08 5.60 -16.55
C LEU A 241 -8.50 6.17 -16.69
N ILE A 242 -9.04 6.73 -15.62
CA ILE A 242 -10.45 7.17 -15.56
C ILE A 242 -10.55 8.71 -15.60
N GLY A 243 -9.66 9.39 -14.86
CA GLY A 243 -9.71 10.85 -14.73
C GLY A 243 -9.28 11.57 -16.00
N ARG A 244 -8.14 11.21 -16.59
CA ARG A 244 -7.63 11.90 -17.80
C ARG A 244 -8.56 11.87 -18.99
N PRO A 245 -9.19 10.74 -19.36
CA PRO A 245 -10.19 10.74 -20.42
C PRO A 245 -11.38 11.65 -20.12
N ALA A 246 -11.69 11.86 -18.84
CA ALA A 246 -12.73 12.79 -18.37
C ALA A 246 -12.25 14.25 -18.23
N ARG A 247 -10.99 14.54 -18.54
CA ARG A 247 -10.33 15.85 -18.30
C ARG A 247 -10.35 16.26 -16.81
N ILE A 248 -10.25 15.27 -15.92
CA ILE A 248 -10.18 15.45 -14.48
C ILE A 248 -8.73 15.14 -14.06
N ASP A 249 -7.87 16.15 -14.06
CA ASP A 249 -6.50 16.02 -13.61
C ASP A 249 -6.41 16.22 -12.11
N VAL A 250 -5.49 15.47 -11.49
CA VAL A 250 -5.09 15.54 -10.09
C VAL A 250 -3.57 15.70 -9.98
N PHE A 251 -3.03 16.01 -8.80
CA PHE A 251 -1.59 16.25 -8.64
C PHE A 251 -0.73 15.13 -9.23
N THR A 252 -1.06 13.86 -8.98
CA THR A 252 -0.25 12.73 -9.44
C THR A 252 -0.18 12.61 -10.97
N THR A 253 -1.28 12.89 -11.67
CA THR A 253 -1.30 12.89 -13.14
C THR A 253 -0.59 14.10 -13.73
N GLU A 254 -0.66 15.26 -13.09
CA GLU A 254 0.00 16.47 -13.55
C GLU A 254 1.51 16.40 -13.35
N ILE A 255 1.99 15.91 -12.20
CA ILE A 255 3.41 15.67 -11.94
C ILE A 255 4.00 14.77 -13.03
N GLN A 256 3.33 13.67 -13.35
CA GLN A 256 3.78 12.78 -14.41
C GLN A 256 3.77 13.46 -15.78
N SER A 257 2.74 14.25 -16.09
CA SER A 257 2.65 14.98 -17.36
C SER A 257 3.77 15.99 -17.53
N ALA A 258 4.10 16.76 -16.50
CA ALA A 258 5.21 17.71 -16.51
C ALA A 258 6.55 16.98 -16.72
N THR A 259 6.73 15.79 -16.13
CA THR A 259 7.96 15.00 -16.26
C THR A 259 8.18 14.46 -17.68
N ILE A 260 7.11 14.09 -18.40
CA ILE A 260 7.19 13.55 -19.78
C ILE A 260 6.95 14.58 -20.87
N ALA A 261 6.76 15.84 -20.50
CA ALA A 261 6.59 16.95 -21.46
C ALA A 261 7.82 17.08 -22.38
N THR A 262 7.68 17.78 -23.48
CA THR A 262 8.77 18.04 -24.41
C THR A 262 8.93 19.54 -24.62
N PRO A 263 9.96 20.19 -24.04
CA PRO A 263 10.97 19.63 -23.13
C PRO A 263 10.39 19.23 -21.77
N PRO A 264 11.05 18.28 -21.02
CA PRO A 264 10.61 17.92 -19.67
C PRO A 264 10.71 19.11 -18.71
N ALA A 265 9.64 19.35 -17.94
CA ALA A 265 9.54 20.42 -16.95
C ALA A 265 9.74 19.86 -15.52
N PHE A 266 10.99 19.43 -15.21
CA PHE A 266 11.31 18.81 -13.91
C PHE A 266 11.13 19.77 -12.73
N GLY A 267 11.40 21.07 -12.93
CA GLY A 267 11.21 22.10 -11.92
C GLY A 267 9.73 22.26 -11.54
N VAL A 268 8.84 22.35 -12.54
CA VAL A 268 7.38 22.41 -12.35
C VAL A 268 6.86 21.12 -11.68
N ALA A 269 7.30 19.95 -12.15
CA ALA A 269 6.94 18.67 -11.54
C ALA A 269 7.37 18.60 -10.06
N SER A 270 8.55 19.16 -9.74
CA SER A 270 9.07 19.24 -8.37
C SER A 270 8.26 20.22 -7.51
N ALA A 271 7.89 21.39 -8.02
CA ALA A 271 7.03 22.36 -7.32
C ALA A 271 5.65 21.77 -6.99
N LEU A 272 5.01 21.08 -7.95
CA LEU A 272 3.74 20.34 -7.73
C LEU A 272 3.90 19.19 -6.73
N SER A 273 5.03 18.48 -6.77
CA SER A 273 5.35 17.41 -5.81
C SER A 273 5.46 17.93 -4.39
N LEU A 274 6.09 19.11 -4.19
CA LEU A 274 6.18 19.77 -2.89
C LEU A 274 4.81 20.21 -2.36
N ALA A 275 3.90 20.69 -3.22
CA ALA A 275 2.52 20.99 -2.83
C ALA A 275 1.78 19.73 -2.36
N LEU A 276 1.85 18.63 -3.12
CA LEU A 276 1.24 17.37 -2.76
C LEU A 276 1.82 16.83 -1.44
N LEU A 277 3.15 16.88 -1.28
CA LEU A 277 3.84 16.48 -0.06
C LEU A 277 3.38 17.30 1.14
N PHE A 278 3.27 18.63 0.98
CA PHE A 278 2.77 19.52 2.02
C PHE A 278 1.35 19.15 2.47
N ILE A 279 0.45 18.86 1.53
CA ILE A 279 -0.93 18.44 1.82
C ILE A 279 -0.92 17.11 2.61
N CYS A 280 -0.10 16.14 2.21
CA CYS A 280 0.02 14.86 2.91
C CYS A 280 0.59 15.03 4.33
N ILE A 281 1.63 15.85 4.51
CA ILE A 281 2.22 16.16 5.82
C ILE A 281 1.18 16.87 6.72
N LEU A 282 0.47 17.85 6.18
CA LEU A 282 -0.59 18.56 6.90
C LEU A 282 -1.70 17.61 7.35
N ALA A 283 -2.12 16.69 6.48
CA ALA A 283 -3.09 15.67 6.83
C ALA A 283 -2.59 14.78 7.98
N VAL A 284 -1.33 14.31 7.94
CA VAL A 284 -0.72 13.53 9.03
C VAL A 284 -0.59 14.34 10.31
N TYR A 285 -0.25 15.61 10.22
CA TYR A 285 -0.19 16.51 11.37
C TYR A 285 -1.57 16.70 12.03
N CYS A 286 -2.60 17.00 11.23
CA CYS A 286 -3.99 17.11 11.71
C CYS A 286 -4.45 15.81 12.40
N TYR A 287 -4.11 14.67 11.84
CA TYR A 287 -4.37 13.37 12.45
C TYR A 287 -3.73 13.25 13.84
N ARG A 288 -2.41 13.46 13.93
CA ARG A 288 -1.68 13.35 15.20
C ARG A 288 -2.30 14.27 16.27
N ARG A 289 -2.68 15.48 15.90
CA ARG A 289 -3.35 16.42 16.81
C ARG A 289 -4.74 15.93 17.22
N ALA A 290 -5.52 15.38 16.30
CA ALA A 290 -6.87 14.86 16.56
C ALA A 290 -6.88 13.57 17.41
N THR A 291 -5.76 12.84 17.44
CA THR A 291 -5.62 11.56 18.17
C THR A 291 -4.71 11.66 19.41
N ALA A 292 -4.17 12.84 19.72
CA ALA A 292 -3.24 13.03 20.83
C ALA A 292 -3.84 12.67 22.21
N ASP A 293 -5.16 12.85 22.40
CA ASP A 293 -5.85 12.58 23.68
C ASP A 293 -6.31 11.11 23.83
N VAL A 294 -5.92 10.24 22.88
CA VAL A 294 -6.42 8.86 22.81
C VAL A 294 -5.88 7.96 23.92
N ASP A 295 -4.71 8.27 24.49
CA ASP A 295 -4.15 7.52 25.63
C ASP A 295 -5.11 7.54 26.86
N SER A 296 -6.04 8.49 26.92
CA SER A 296 -7.10 8.55 27.95
C SER A 296 -8.23 7.51 27.73
N PHE A 297 -8.33 6.92 26.54
CA PHE A 297 -9.35 5.91 26.18
C PHE A 297 -8.78 4.49 26.09
N ALA A 298 -7.52 4.28 26.47
CA ALA A 298 -6.92 2.96 26.55
C ALA A 298 -7.67 2.13 27.60
N THR A 299 -8.63 1.35 27.17
CA THR A 299 -9.29 0.35 28.04
C THR A 299 -8.28 -0.72 28.41
N ILE A 300 -8.03 -0.89 29.71
CA ILE A 300 -7.21 -1.98 30.25
C ILE A 300 -7.96 -3.27 29.94
N THR A 301 -7.60 -3.94 28.86
CA THR A 301 -8.15 -5.28 28.54
C THR A 301 -7.57 -6.28 29.52
N GLY A 302 -8.37 -6.71 30.50
CA GLY A 302 -8.02 -7.77 31.43
C GLY A 302 -7.78 -9.11 30.71
N LYS A 303 -6.85 -9.92 31.22
CA LYS A 303 -6.64 -11.31 30.77
C LYS A 303 -7.97 -12.08 30.84
N GLY A 304 -8.53 -12.51 29.72
CA GLY A 304 -9.76 -13.32 29.66
C GLY A 304 -10.88 -12.77 28.78
N TYR A 305 -10.62 -11.69 28.01
CA TYR A 305 -11.61 -11.14 27.10
C TYR A 305 -11.94 -12.13 25.96
N ARG A 306 -13.21 -12.59 25.91
CA ARG A 306 -13.76 -13.32 24.77
C ARG A 306 -14.65 -12.36 23.98
N PRO A 307 -14.41 -12.12 22.69
CA PRO A 307 -15.27 -11.26 21.89
C PRO A 307 -16.67 -11.89 21.79
N VAL A 308 -17.66 -11.23 22.35
CA VAL A 308 -19.07 -11.63 22.25
C VAL A 308 -19.62 -11.06 20.94
N ARG A 309 -20.22 -11.90 20.11
CA ARG A 309 -20.86 -11.50 18.86
C ARG A 309 -22.31 -11.13 19.10
N SER A 310 -22.74 -10.00 18.57
CA SER A 310 -24.13 -9.55 18.61
C SER A 310 -25.01 -10.49 17.77
N LYS A 311 -26.08 -10.99 18.35
CA LYS A 311 -27.05 -11.85 17.67
C LYS A 311 -27.98 -11.01 16.81
N LEU A 312 -27.87 -11.14 15.48
CA LEU A 312 -28.70 -10.41 14.52
C LEU A 312 -30.13 -11.00 14.37
N GLY A 313 -30.38 -12.19 14.91
CA GLY A 313 -31.67 -12.85 14.78
C GLY A 313 -32.08 -13.03 13.31
N ARG A 314 -33.27 -12.52 12.93
CA ARG A 314 -33.78 -12.58 11.54
C ARG A 314 -32.94 -11.82 10.52
N TRP A 315 -32.13 -10.84 10.95
CA TRP A 315 -31.30 -10.02 10.07
C TRP A 315 -29.96 -10.67 9.70
N ARG A 316 -29.60 -11.80 10.29
CA ARG A 316 -28.32 -12.46 10.03
C ARG A 316 -28.09 -12.81 8.56
N TRP A 317 -29.14 -13.30 7.87
CA TRP A 317 -29.06 -13.64 6.45
C TRP A 317 -29.10 -12.42 5.54
N PRO A 318 -30.02 -11.44 5.69
CA PRO A 318 -29.98 -10.20 4.92
C PRO A 318 -28.63 -9.47 5.00
N VAL A 319 -28.04 -9.39 6.19
CA VAL A 319 -26.73 -8.76 6.39
C VAL A 319 -25.61 -9.56 5.68
N ALA A 320 -25.61 -10.88 5.81
CA ALA A 320 -24.65 -11.73 5.12
C ALA A 320 -24.78 -11.62 3.59
N LEU A 321 -26.00 -11.63 3.06
CA LEU A 321 -26.28 -11.49 1.63
C LEU A 321 -25.87 -10.09 1.11
N GLY A 322 -26.18 -9.03 1.85
CA GLY A 322 -25.77 -7.67 1.50
C GLY A 322 -24.23 -7.52 1.47
N THR A 323 -23.54 -8.10 2.45
CA THR A 323 -22.07 -8.11 2.47
C THR A 323 -21.52 -8.95 1.31
N GLY A 324 -22.12 -10.13 1.04
CA GLY A 324 -21.76 -10.96 -0.10
C GLY A 324 -21.98 -10.25 -1.45
N ALA A 325 -23.10 -9.54 -1.60
CA ALA A 325 -23.39 -8.74 -2.78
C ALA A 325 -22.35 -7.60 -2.96
N MET A 326 -21.95 -6.94 -1.88
CA MET A 326 -20.89 -5.94 -1.92
C MET A 326 -19.56 -6.54 -2.40
N PHE A 327 -19.16 -7.72 -1.89
CA PHE A 327 -17.96 -8.41 -2.38
C PHE A 327 -18.12 -8.88 -3.84
N ALA A 328 -19.29 -9.37 -4.21
CA ALA A 328 -19.58 -9.76 -5.59
C ALA A 328 -19.45 -8.56 -6.54
N LEU A 329 -19.94 -7.40 -6.12
CA LEU A 329 -19.86 -6.16 -6.90
C LEU A 329 -18.44 -5.60 -6.91
N ALA A 330 -17.81 -5.37 -5.75
CA ALA A 330 -16.54 -4.66 -5.65
C ALA A 330 -15.32 -5.51 -6.08
N LEU A 331 -15.36 -6.82 -5.90
CA LEU A 331 -14.29 -7.76 -6.22
C LEU A 331 -14.66 -8.73 -7.33
N GLY A 332 -15.80 -9.42 -7.19
CA GLY A 332 -16.20 -10.50 -8.10
C GLY A 332 -16.42 -9.99 -9.51
N LEU A 333 -17.19 -8.93 -9.67
CA LEU A 333 -17.52 -8.35 -10.97
C LEU A 333 -16.28 -7.89 -11.75
N PRO A 334 -15.33 -7.11 -11.17
CA PRO A 334 -14.07 -6.78 -11.82
C PRO A 334 -13.26 -8.00 -12.26
N VAL A 335 -13.10 -8.99 -11.38
CA VAL A 335 -12.31 -10.20 -11.68
C VAL A 335 -12.95 -11.02 -12.78
N VAL A 336 -14.27 -11.27 -12.69
CA VAL A 336 -15.02 -12.02 -13.73
C VAL A 336 -14.95 -11.29 -15.07
N THR A 337 -15.04 -9.97 -15.07
CA THR A 337 -14.94 -9.16 -16.30
C THR A 337 -13.57 -9.31 -16.96
N LEU A 338 -12.48 -9.23 -16.18
CA LEU A 338 -11.13 -9.44 -16.71
C LEU A 338 -10.95 -10.87 -17.24
N VAL A 339 -11.41 -11.88 -16.48
CA VAL A 339 -11.34 -13.27 -16.93
C VAL A 339 -12.15 -13.48 -18.20
N TRP A 340 -13.37 -12.93 -18.27
CA TRP A 340 -14.18 -13.01 -19.49
C TRP A 340 -13.46 -12.37 -20.68
N GLN A 341 -13.06 -11.09 -20.55
CA GLN A 341 -12.42 -10.34 -21.63
C GLN A 341 -11.11 -11.01 -22.10
N SER A 342 -10.39 -11.71 -21.24
CA SER A 342 -9.12 -12.38 -21.58
C SER A 342 -9.24 -13.49 -22.62
N PHE A 343 -10.42 -14.08 -22.79
CA PHE A 343 -10.69 -15.10 -23.79
C PHE A 343 -11.09 -14.55 -25.16
N PHE A 344 -11.24 -13.23 -25.31
CA PHE A 344 -11.66 -12.64 -26.57
C PHE A 344 -10.61 -11.67 -27.10
N ARG A 345 -10.35 -11.69 -28.43
CA ARG A 345 -9.39 -10.76 -29.07
C ARG A 345 -9.94 -9.34 -29.08
N ASN A 346 -11.22 -9.21 -29.39
CA ASN A 346 -11.93 -7.94 -29.42
C ASN A 346 -12.72 -7.73 -28.13
N LEU A 347 -13.30 -6.55 -27.99
CA LEU A 347 -14.20 -6.27 -26.89
C LEU A 347 -15.41 -7.22 -26.93
N ALA A 348 -15.60 -7.98 -25.85
CA ALA A 348 -16.65 -8.98 -25.77
C ALA A 348 -17.69 -8.63 -24.72
N GLN A 349 -18.93 -8.53 -25.15
CA GLN A 349 -20.06 -8.34 -24.23
C GLN A 349 -20.56 -9.71 -23.75
N PRO A 350 -20.61 -9.99 -22.43
CA PRO A 350 -20.98 -11.30 -21.89
C PRO A 350 -22.29 -11.89 -22.39
N PHE A 351 -23.23 -11.04 -22.79
CA PHE A 351 -24.57 -11.46 -23.25
C PHE A 351 -24.77 -11.40 -24.77
N ALA A 352 -23.83 -10.80 -25.51
CA ALA A 352 -23.92 -10.63 -26.96
C ALA A 352 -22.84 -11.42 -27.71
N SER A 353 -21.70 -11.69 -27.08
CA SER A 353 -20.61 -12.46 -27.70
C SER A 353 -20.85 -13.96 -27.57
N SER A 354 -20.63 -14.70 -28.66
CA SER A 354 -20.73 -16.16 -28.64
C SER A 354 -19.58 -16.77 -27.85
N ALA A 355 -19.87 -17.74 -26.99
CA ALA A 355 -18.82 -18.52 -26.32
C ALA A 355 -17.93 -19.30 -27.32
N ALA A 356 -18.42 -19.52 -28.54
CA ALA A 356 -17.64 -20.15 -29.61
C ALA A 356 -16.48 -19.27 -30.11
N ASP A 357 -16.53 -17.95 -29.89
CA ASP A 357 -15.46 -17.01 -30.25
C ASP A 357 -14.34 -16.95 -29.20
N ALA A 358 -14.50 -17.66 -28.08
CA ALA A 358 -13.50 -17.69 -27.03
C ALA A 358 -12.21 -18.39 -27.49
N THR A 359 -11.08 -17.75 -27.24
CA THR A 359 -9.76 -18.23 -27.67
C THR A 359 -8.72 -18.08 -26.57
N LEU A 360 -7.68 -18.90 -26.59
CA LEU A 360 -6.50 -18.77 -25.75
C LEU A 360 -5.37 -17.96 -26.41
N ASP A 361 -5.62 -17.37 -27.57
CA ASP A 361 -4.59 -16.67 -28.34
C ASP A 361 -4.01 -15.47 -27.59
N ASN A 362 -4.81 -14.77 -26.77
CA ASN A 362 -4.31 -13.69 -25.93
C ASN A 362 -3.24 -14.19 -24.94
N TYR A 363 -3.48 -15.34 -24.32
CA TYR A 363 -2.50 -15.97 -23.42
C TYR A 363 -1.25 -16.45 -24.17
N ARG A 364 -1.42 -17.05 -25.35
CA ARG A 364 -0.28 -17.45 -26.21
C ARG A 364 0.53 -16.23 -26.62
N PHE A 365 -0.13 -15.14 -27.05
CA PHE A 365 0.52 -13.88 -27.40
C PHE A 365 1.35 -13.35 -26.23
N ILE A 366 0.76 -13.20 -25.03
CA ILE A 366 1.46 -12.68 -23.84
C ILE A 366 2.65 -13.60 -23.48
N LEU A 367 2.47 -14.91 -23.45
CA LEU A 367 3.53 -15.83 -23.09
C LEU A 367 4.65 -15.93 -24.14
N SER A 368 4.38 -15.58 -25.39
CA SER A 368 5.40 -15.49 -26.46
C SER A 368 6.03 -14.10 -26.59
N TYR A 369 5.52 -13.09 -25.88
CA TYR A 369 5.98 -11.70 -25.97
C TYR A 369 7.23 -11.48 -25.08
N PRO A 370 8.44 -11.29 -25.66
CA PRO A 370 9.68 -11.27 -24.90
C PRO A 370 9.74 -10.21 -23.82
N ILE A 371 9.18 -9.00 -24.10
CA ILE A 371 9.16 -7.88 -23.15
C ILE A 371 8.33 -8.23 -21.91
N PHE A 372 7.23 -8.98 -22.09
CA PHE A 372 6.42 -9.42 -20.96
C PHE A 372 7.19 -10.40 -20.05
N LEU A 373 7.84 -11.42 -20.63
CA LEU A 373 8.62 -12.37 -19.84
C LEU A 373 9.78 -11.67 -19.11
N ALA A 374 10.42 -10.69 -19.76
CA ALA A 374 11.42 -9.85 -19.13
C ALA A 374 10.81 -9.05 -17.97
N ALA A 375 9.64 -8.43 -18.15
CA ALA A 375 8.96 -7.66 -17.10
C ALA A 375 8.53 -8.53 -15.90
N VAL A 376 8.06 -9.77 -16.13
CA VAL A 376 7.79 -10.73 -15.04
C VAL A 376 9.06 -11.01 -14.25
N LYS A 377 10.15 -11.34 -14.93
CA LYS A 377 11.45 -11.63 -14.30
C LYS A 377 11.95 -10.41 -13.50
N THR A 378 11.90 -9.23 -14.10
CA THR A 378 12.31 -7.97 -13.44
C THR A 378 11.46 -7.69 -12.21
N SER A 379 10.13 -7.82 -12.31
CA SER A 379 9.22 -7.56 -11.19
C SER A 379 9.45 -8.52 -10.02
N VAL A 380 9.57 -9.82 -10.30
CA VAL A 380 9.79 -10.84 -9.24
C VAL A 380 11.16 -10.64 -8.59
N LEU A 381 12.21 -10.44 -9.39
CA LEU A 381 13.56 -10.20 -8.89
C LEU A 381 13.62 -8.92 -8.05
N LEU A 382 13.10 -7.82 -8.58
CA LEU A 382 13.06 -6.53 -7.90
C LEU A 382 12.26 -6.59 -6.59
N ALA A 383 11.10 -7.25 -6.61
CA ALA A 383 10.29 -7.43 -5.40
C ALA A 383 11.01 -8.27 -4.34
N ALA A 384 11.69 -9.34 -4.74
CA ALA A 384 12.48 -10.17 -3.82
C ALA A 384 13.67 -9.39 -3.24
N MET A 385 14.39 -8.64 -4.07
CA MET A 385 15.49 -7.77 -3.64
C MET A 385 15.01 -6.68 -2.69
N ALA A 386 13.93 -5.98 -3.03
CA ALA A 386 13.35 -4.93 -2.21
C ALA A 386 12.84 -5.47 -0.86
N ALA A 387 12.09 -6.57 -0.86
CA ALA A 387 11.61 -7.21 0.36
C ALA A 387 12.76 -7.63 1.27
N SER A 388 13.85 -8.19 0.71
CA SER A 388 15.04 -8.60 1.46
C SER A 388 15.79 -7.40 2.03
N ALA A 389 16.01 -6.35 1.22
CA ALA A 389 16.69 -5.14 1.65
C ALA A 389 15.88 -4.39 2.74
N VAL A 390 14.57 -4.23 2.54
CA VAL A 390 13.66 -3.62 3.53
C VAL A 390 13.68 -4.39 4.84
N THR A 391 13.51 -5.73 4.79
CA THR A 391 13.49 -6.56 6.00
C THR A 391 14.82 -6.46 6.77
N ALA A 392 15.96 -6.54 6.09
CA ALA A 392 17.27 -6.43 6.72
C ALA A 392 17.51 -5.05 7.32
N LEU A 393 17.23 -3.99 6.57
CA LEU A 393 17.42 -2.61 6.99
C LEU A 393 16.51 -2.25 8.18
N THR A 394 15.22 -2.58 8.08
CA THR A 394 14.25 -2.26 9.14
C THR A 394 14.47 -3.09 10.40
N PHE A 395 14.91 -4.33 10.29
CA PHE A 395 15.31 -5.12 11.44
C PHE A 395 16.46 -4.45 12.21
N ALA A 396 17.51 -3.99 11.51
CA ALA A 396 18.62 -3.28 12.12
C ALA A 396 18.19 -1.95 12.77
N VAL A 397 17.40 -1.14 12.06
CA VAL A 397 16.91 0.16 12.56
C VAL A 397 15.96 -0.01 13.75
N ALA A 398 15.03 -0.99 13.69
CA ALA A 398 14.10 -1.26 14.77
C ALA A 398 14.80 -1.77 16.04
N TRP A 399 15.81 -2.62 15.88
CA TRP A 399 16.62 -3.06 17.01
C TRP A 399 17.40 -1.89 17.64
N LEU A 400 18.02 -1.03 16.82
CA LEU A 400 18.66 0.19 17.31
C LEU A 400 17.70 1.10 18.08
N ALA A 401 16.50 1.32 17.52
CA ALA A 401 15.51 2.20 18.12
C ALA A 401 15.04 1.70 19.50
N GLN A 402 14.87 0.37 19.67
CA GLN A 402 14.30 -0.19 20.90
C GLN A 402 15.34 -0.68 21.91
N ARG A 403 16.53 -1.09 21.45
CA ARG A 403 17.56 -1.75 22.28
C ARG A 403 18.90 -1.03 22.30
N GLY A 404 19.43 -0.70 21.11
CA GLY A 404 20.78 -0.18 20.95
C GLY A 404 20.92 1.29 21.35
N LEU A 405 20.00 2.13 20.87
CA LEU A 405 20.02 3.59 21.07
C LEU A 405 18.63 4.12 21.47
N PRO A 406 18.05 3.68 22.60
CA PRO A 406 16.68 4.03 22.98
C PRO A 406 16.47 5.55 23.15
N ARG A 407 17.52 6.31 23.46
CA ARG A 407 17.48 7.78 23.51
C ARG A 407 17.08 8.41 22.17
N TYR A 408 17.46 7.77 21.04
CA TYR A 408 17.17 8.20 19.69
C TYR A 408 16.06 7.35 19.04
N GLY A 409 15.42 6.46 19.79
CA GLY A 409 14.42 5.52 19.31
C GLY A 409 13.29 6.21 18.55
N PHE A 410 12.73 7.29 19.10
CA PHE A 410 11.71 8.08 18.43
C PHE A 410 12.17 8.65 17.08
N MET A 411 13.42 9.13 16.98
CA MET A 411 13.95 9.69 15.75
C MET A 411 14.16 8.61 14.68
N LEU A 412 14.65 7.43 15.09
CA LEU A 412 14.85 6.29 14.20
C LEU A 412 13.53 5.73 13.68
N ASP A 413 12.54 5.61 14.57
CA ASP A 413 11.19 5.23 14.18
C ASP A 413 10.59 6.27 13.22
N ALA A 414 10.66 7.56 13.55
CA ALA A 414 10.15 8.64 12.73
C ALA A 414 10.81 8.66 11.33
N LEU A 415 12.13 8.44 11.25
CA LEU A 415 12.87 8.34 10.00
C LEU A 415 12.36 7.18 9.13
N ALA A 416 12.22 5.99 9.71
CA ALA A 416 11.78 4.81 8.97
C ALA A 416 10.29 4.90 8.56
N PHE A 417 9.45 5.62 9.32
CA PHE A 417 8.05 5.83 9.00
C PHE A 417 7.78 7.05 8.10
N ALA A 418 8.76 7.96 7.93
CA ALA A 418 8.58 9.17 7.13
C ALA A 418 8.07 8.92 5.69
N PRO A 419 8.54 7.89 4.96
CA PRO A 419 8.07 7.65 3.60
C PRO A 419 6.59 7.29 3.48
N ILE A 420 5.89 6.92 4.55
CA ILE A 420 4.45 6.61 4.50
C ILE A 420 3.60 7.84 4.09
N ALA A 421 4.11 9.04 4.39
CA ALA A 421 3.47 10.30 4.02
C ALA A 421 3.84 10.77 2.61
N ILE A 422 4.77 10.08 1.94
CA ILE A 422 5.29 10.48 0.63
C ILE A 422 4.65 9.59 -0.44
N PRO A 423 3.76 10.13 -1.30
CA PRO A 423 3.22 9.39 -2.43
C PRO A 423 4.29 8.76 -3.33
N GLY A 424 4.01 7.57 -3.87
CA GLY A 424 4.95 6.86 -4.75
C GLY A 424 5.40 7.68 -5.96
N VAL A 425 4.49 8.48 -6.52
CA VAL A 425 4.77 9.42 -7.60
C VAL A 425 5.85 10.44 -7.20
N ILE A 426 5.77 10.98 -5.98
CA ILE A 426 6.78 11.94 -5.45
C ILE A 426 8.13 11.24 -5.26
N VAL A 427 8.12 10.02 -4.71
CA VAL A 427 9.36 9.23 -4.55
C VAL A 427 9.97 8.96 -5.92
N GLY A 428 9.17 8.56 -6.91
CA GLY A 428 9.62 8.31 -8.27
C GLY A 428 10.24 9.55 -8.93
N ALA A 429 9.51 10.66 -8.91
CA ALA A 429 9.99 11.95 -9.45
C ALA A 429 11.25 12.44 -8.72
N GLY A 430 11.28 12.36 -7.38
CA GLY A 430 12.42 12.80 -6.59
C GLY A 430 13.66 11.93 -6.79
N ILE A 431 13.51 10.62 -6.94
CA ILE A 431 14.62 9.71 -7.25
C ILE A 431 15.10 9.95 -8.68
N LEU A 432 14.21 10.12 -9.65
CA LEU A 432 14.58 10.45 -11.02
C LEU A 432 15.46 11.69 -11.05
N THR A 433 14.98 12.79 -10.48
CA THR A 433 15.71 14.05 -10.47
C THR A 433 17.02 13.98 -9.69
N ALA A 434 17.03 13.30 -8.52
CA ALA A 434 18.23 13.11 -7.72
C ALA A 434 19.34 12.37 -8.49
N TYR A 435 19.00 11.26 -9.14
CA TYR A 435 19.99 10.42 -9.81
C TYR A 435 20.35 10.87 -11.24
N LEU A 436 19.60 11.81 -11.82
CA LEU A 436 20.04 12.56 -12.99
C LEU A 436 21.13 13.60 -12.64
N MET A 437 21.10 14.13 -11.40
CA MET A 437 22.06 15.12 -10.92
C MET A 437 23.31 14.49 -10.27
N LEU A 438 23.15 13.35 -9.63
CA LEU A 438 24.25 12.67 -8.94
C LEU A 438 25.13 11.90 -9.94
N PRO A 439 26.47 11.90 -9.76
CA PRO A 439 27.38 11.14 -10.62
C PRO A 439 27.35 9.62 -10.34
N ILE A 440 26.16 9.05 -10.17
CA ILE A 440 25.93 7.63 -9.88
C ILE A 440 25.18 7.03 -11.07
N PRO A 441 25.79 6.19 -11.91
CA PRO A 441 25.23 5.73 -13.17
C PRO A 441 24.25 4.55 -12.96
N ILE A 442 23.18 4.76 -12.18
CA ILE A 442 22.13 3.74 -11.96
C ILE A 442 20.83 4.06 -12.70
N TYR A 443 20.73 5.19 -13.38
CA TYR A 443 19.58 5.54 -14.20
C TYR A 443 19.39 4.47 -15.32
N ASN A 444 18.14 4.17 -15.64
CA ASN A 444 17.76 3.09 -16.57
C ASN A 444 18.24 1.68 -16.16
N THR A 445 18.50 1.44 -14.88
CA THR A 445 18.86 0.13 -14.36
C THR A 445 17.85 -0.34 -13.30
N ILE A 446 17.88 -1.62 -12.97
CA ILE A 446 17.07 -2.19 -11.89
C ILE A 446 17.41 -1.56 -10.51
N TRP A 447 18.61 -0.99 -10.37
CA TRP A 447 19.08 -0.41 -9.10
C TRP A 447 18.34 0.85 -8.71
N ILE A 448 17.98 1.72 -9.67
CA ILE A 448 17.19 2.93 -9.36
C ILE A 448 15.78 2.55 -8.91
N LEU A 449 15.19 1.51 -9.51
CA LEU A 449 13.91 0.96 -9.08
C LEU A 449 14.02 0.34 -7.69
N LEU A 450 15.12 -0.35 -7.38
CA LEU A 450 15.37 -0.91 -6.06
C LEU A 450 15.44 0.17 -4.98
N VAL A 451 16.14 1.27 -5.24
CA VAL A 451 16.20 2.43 -4.33
C VAL A 451 14.80 2.96 -4.06
N ALA A 452 13.97 3.13 -5.09
CA ALA A 452 12.60 3.60 -4.95
C ALA A 452 11.74 2.65 -4.11
N TYR A 453 11.81 1.35 -4.39
CA TYR A 453 11.01 0.35 -3.70
C TYR A 453 11.42 0.19 -2.23
N VAL A 454 12.74 0.21 -1.95
CA VAL A 454 13.21 0.18 -0.57
C VAL A 454 12.72 1.42 0.19
N THR A 455 12.79 2.60 -0.43
CA THR A 455 12.28 3.84 0.16
C THR A 455 10.78 3.74 0.48
N LEU A 456 9.97 3.34 -0.49
CA LEU A 456 8.51 3.26 -0.36
C LEU A 456 8.07 2.25 0.71
N TYR A 457 8.76 1.11 0.80
CA TYR A 457 8.31 0.01 1.65
C TYR A 457 9.01 -0.05 3.01
N LEU A 458 9.93 0.87 3.29
CA LEU A 458 10.60 1.02 4.58
C LEU A 458 9.61 1.08 5.77
N PRO A 459 8.51 1.87 5.74
CA PRO A 459 7.55 1.97 6.84
C PRO A 459 6.86 0.63 7.16
N TYR A 460 6.56 -0.14 6.13
CA TYR A 460 5.89 -1.43 6.30
C TYR A 460 6.83 -2.46 6.95
N GLY A 461 8.07 -2.57 6.47
CA GLY A 461 9.08 -3.41 7.11
C GLY A 461 9.32 -3.02 8.56
N MET A 462 9.41 -1.70 8.84
CA MET A 462 9.60 -1.17 10.19
C MET A 462 8.47 -1.58 11.14
N ARG A 463 7.22 -1.58 10.67
CA ARG A 463 6.07 -2.00 11.48
C ARG A 463 6.19 -3.46 11.92
N PHE A 464 6.55 -4.38 11.02
CA PHE A 464 6.76 -5.79 11.36
C PHE A 464 7.97 -5.98 12.26
N ALA A 465 9.10 -5.37 11.95
CA ALA A 465 10.33 -5.49 12.73
C ALA A 465 10.14 -4.94 14.17
N SER A 466 9.57 -3.74 14.30
CA SER A 466 9.34 -3.12 15.61
C SER A 466 8.36 -3.92 16.46
N SER A 467 7.26 -4.40 15.89
CA SER A 467 6.28 -5.22 16.61
C SER A 467 6.85 -6.57 17.04
N GLY A 468 7.71 -7.18 16.21
CA GLY A 468 8.39 -8.42 16.55
C GLY A 468 9.38 -8.26 17.70
N ILE A 469 10.26 -7.26 17.62
CA ILE A 469 11.26 -6.99 18.66
C ILE A 469 10.59 -6.66 20.01
N ALA A 470 9.48 -5.91 20.00
CA ALA A 470 8.73 -5.59 21.21
C ALA A 470 8.17 -6.81 21.95
N GLN A 471 7.95 -7.94 21.25
CA GLN A 471 7.44 -9.19 21.83
C GLN A 471 8.52 -10.04 22.50
N ILE A 472 9.82 -9.76 22.25
CA ILE A 472 10.94 -10.52 22.82
C ILE A 472 11.41 -9.84 24.11
N HIS A 473 11.48 -10.62 25.20
CA HIS A 473 12.03 -10.14 26.46
C HIS A 473 13.51 -9.82 26.33
N ARG A 474 13.93 -8.67 26.84
CA ARG A 474 15.32 -8.19 26.82
C ARG A 474 16.29 -9.15 27.52
N GLU A 475 15.80 -9.86 28.54
CA GLU A 475 16.55 -10.85 29.29
C GLU A 475 17.23 -11.93 28.42
N LEU A 476 16.61 -12.30 27.28
CA LEU A 476 17.21 -13.27 26.36
C LEU A 476 18.50 -12.75 25.71
N GLU A 477 18.55 -11.46 25.41
CA GLU A 477 19.77 -10.81 24.90
C GLU A 477 20.83 -10.69 25.99
N GLU A 478 20.41 -10.34 27.21
CA GLU A 478 21.28 -10.24 28.38
C GLU A 478 21.88 -11.62 28.77
N MET A 479 21.05 -12.67 28.75
CA MET A 479 21.55 -14.05 28.99
C MET A 479 22.56 -14.51 27.93
N ALA A 480 22.31 -14.16 26.65
CA ALA A 480 23.25 -14.44 25.57
C ALA A 480 24.58 -13.70 25.79
N ALA A 481 24.54 -12.43 26.23
CA ALA A 481 25.72 -11.64 26.55
C ALA A 481 26.49 -12.21 27.74
N ILE A 482 25.82 -12.63 28.83
CA ILE A 482 26.40 -13.29 30.00
C ILE A 482 27.09 -14.61 29.61
N SER A 483 26.50 -15.33 28.62
CA SER A 483 27.09 -16.57 28.07
C SER A 483 28.25 -16.31 27.11
N GLY A 484 28.73 -15.05 26.98
CA GLY A 484 29.86 -14.66 26.13
C GLY A 484 29.52 -14.52 24.64
N ALA A 485 28.22 -14.51 24.25
CA ALA A 485 27.83 -14.29 22.88
C ALA A 485 28.05 -12.83 22.47
N GLY A 486 28.77 -12.61 21.38
CA GLY A 486 28.85 -11.27 20.77
C GLY A 486 27.54 -10.91 20.03
N LEU A 487 27.39 -9.62 19.71
CA LEU A 487 26.18 -9.05 19.08
C LEU A 487 25.73 -9.85 17.84
N VAL A 488 26.63 -10.18 16.94
CA VAL A 488 26.34 -10.97 15.73
C VAL A 488 25.84 -12.39 16.07
N GLN A 489 26.38 -13.00 17.13
CA GLN A 489 25.92 -14.33 17.58
C GLN A 489 24.53 -14.25 18.21
N THR A 490 24.25 -13.19 18.98
CA THR A 490 22.93 -12.92 19.56
C THR A 490 21.90 -12.71 18.45
N PHE A 491 22.21 -11.90 17.42
CA PHE A 491 21.33 -11.74 16.27
C PHE A 491 21.06 -13.07 15.56
N ARG A 492 22.11 -13.81 15.20
CA ARG A 492 21.97 -15.01 14.36
C ARG A 492 21.36 -16.19 15.11
N ARG A 493 21.67 -16.37 16.41
CA ARG A 493 21.29 -17.57 17.18
C ARG A 493 20.08 -17.36 18.09
N VAL A 494 19.76 -16.12 18.45
CA VAL A 494 18.67 -15.81 19.38
C VAL A 494 17.57 -15.02 18.66
N LEU A 495 17.88 -13.80 18.21
CA LEU A 495 16.85 -12.89 17.69
C LEU A 495 16.26 -13.34 16.34
N LEU A 496 17.09 -13.66 15.35
CA LEU A 496 16.64 -14.08 14.03
C LEU A 496 15.73 -15.32 14.05
N PRO A 497 16.07 -16.43 14.76
CA PRO A 497 15.17 -17.57 14.83
C PRO A 497 13.84 -17.28 15.50
N LEU A 498 13.82 -16.45 16.56
CA LEU A 498 12.60 -16.06 17.25
C LEU A 498 11.73 -15.11 16.43
N LEU A 499 12.35 -14.21 15.68
CA LEU A 499 11.67 -13.22 14.84
C LEU A 499 11.34 -13.73 13.44
N ALA A 500 11.90 -14.87 13.01
CA ALA A 500 11.75 -15.39 11.66
C ALA A 500 10.28 -15.43 11.17
N PRO A 501 9.28 -15.86 11.97
CA PRO A 501 7.90 -15.86 11.51
C PRO A 501 7.37 -14.45 11.20
N VAL A 502 7.67 -13.46 12.04
CA VAL A 502 7.23 -12.07 11.88
C VAL A 502 7.96 -11.39 10.74
N LEU A 503 9.29 -11.60 10.64
CA LEU A 503 10.11 -11.05 9.56
C LEU A 503 9.71 -11.65 8.21
N LEU A 504 9.41 -12.97 8.16
CA LEU A 504 8.93 -13.62 6.95
C LEU A 504 7.56 -13.07 6.52
N ALA A 505 6.64 -12.85 7.47
CA ALA A 505 5.35 -12.23 7.19
C ALA A 505 5.52 -10.81 6.62
N GLY A 506 6.43 -10.01 7.20
CA GLY A 506 6.80 -8.68 6.70
C GLY A 506 7.43 -8.75 5.30
N TRP A 507 8.33 -9.70 5.06
CA TRP A 507 8.96 -9.92 3.77
C TRP A 507 7.93 -10.24 2.68
N ILE A 508 7.00 -11.17 2.95
CA ILE A 508 5.94 -11.55 2.01
C ILE A 508 5.02 -10.34 1.75
N TYR A 509 4.67 -9.58 2.79
CA TYR A 509 3.85 -8.39 2.65
C TYR A 509 4.50 -7.36 1.72
N VAL A 510 5.78 -7.03 1.94
CA VAL A 510 6.55 -6.11 1.09
C VAL A 510 6.69 -6.67 -0.33
N PHE A 511 6.95 -7.97 -0.49
CA PHE A 511 7.04 -8.62 -1.80
C PHE A 511 5.75 -8.45 -2.61
N VAL A 512 4.59 -8.71 -2.01
CA VAL A 512 3.28 -8.55 -2.67
C VAL A 512 3.03 -7.09 -3.08
N LEU A 513 3.39 -6.12 -2.23
CA LEU A 513 3.28 -4.70 -2.55
C LEU A 513 4.22 -4.32 -3.70
N ALA A 514 5.45 -4.80 -3.68
CA ALA A 514 6.47 -4.48 -4.67
C ALA A 514 6.16 -5.04 -6.08
N VAL A 515 5.59 -6.24 -6.17
CA VAL A 515 5.21 -6.84 -7.48
C VAL A 515 4.17 -5.97 -8.22
N ARG A 516 3.31 -5.27 -7.51
CA ARG A 516 2.22 -4.46 -8.09
C ARG A 516 2.50 -2.96 -8.13
N GLU A 517 3.75 -2.55 -7.80
CA GLU A 517 4.12 -1.13 -7.78
C GLU A 517 4.09 -0.51 -9.18
N LEU A 518 3.44 0.65 -9.30
CA LEU A 518 3.38 1.43 -10.53
C LEU A 518 3.76 2.89 -10.31
N GLY A 519 3.35 3.50 -9.19
CA GLY A 519 3.43 4.93 -8.94
C GLY A 519 4.84 5.53 -9.05
N ALA A 520 5.84 4.88 -8.47
CA ALA A 520 7.24 5.27 -8.63
C ALA A 520 7.84 4.73 -9.93
N SER A 521 7.45 3.51 -10.33
CA SER A 521 8.04 2.83 -11.48
C SER A 521 7.81 3.56 -12.78
N ILE A 522 6.67 4.24 -12.95
CA ILE A 522 6.33 4.97 -14.17
C ILE A 522 7.34 6.10 -14.52
N PHE A 523 8.08 6.59 -13.51
CA PHE A 523 9.12 7.61 -13.67
C PHE A 523 10.51 7.02 -13.94
N LEU A 524 10.76 5.79 -13.50
CA LEU A 524 12.10 5.24 -13.36
C LEU A 524 12.40 4.10 -14.33
N VAL A 525 11.38 3.54 -14.98
CA VAL A 525 11.57 2.49 -15.99
C VAL A 525 12.16 3.05 -17.26
N GLY A 526 13.08 2.29 -17.84
CA GLY A 526 13.64 2.55 -19.14
C GLY A 526 13.72 1.28 -19.98
N PRO A 527 14.34 1.35 -21.16
CA PRO A 527 14.50 0.20 -22.04
C PRO A 527 15.09 -1.00 -21.29
N GLY A 528 14.37 -2.11 -21.24
CA GLY A 528 14.82 -3.36 -20.59
C GLY A 528 14.57 -3.45 -19.07
N THR A 529 14.02 -2.43 -18.42
CA THR A 529 13.72 -2.45 -16.97
C THR A 529 12.23 -2.38 -16.66
N HIS A 530 11.37 -2.67 -17.64
CA HIS A 530 9.92 -2.71 -17.44
C HIS A 530 9.52 -3.66 -16.33
N VAL A 531 8.55 -3.22 -15.52
CA VAL A 531 7.89 -4.04 -14.50
C VAL A 531 6.45 -4.33 -14.93
N LEU A 532 5.80 -5.30 -14.27
CA LEU A 532 4.45 -5.74 -14.63
C LEU A 532 3.43 -4.59 -14.67
N GLY A 533 3.46 -3.69 -13.70
CA GLY A 533 2.57 -2.52 -13.67
C GLY A 533 2.76 -1.62 -14.89
N THR A 534 4.00 -1.29 -15.22
CA THR A 534 4.28 -0.37 -16.34
C THR A 534 3.97 -0.99 -17.70
N ILE A 535 4.33 -2.25 -17.94
CA ILE A 535 4.00 -2.90 -19.23
C ILE A 535 2.48 -3.06 -19.41
N THR A 536 1.74 -3.31 -18.33
CA THR A 536 0.27 -3.39 -18.40
C THR A 536 -0.34 -2.04 -18.77
N LEU A 537 0.15 -0.95 -18.19
CA LEU A 537 -0.31 0.41 -18.52
C LEU A 537 0.07 0.78 -19.96
N THR A 538 1.30 0.52 -20.39
CA THR A 538 1.77 0.80 -21.76
C THR A 538 0.91 0.04 -22.79
N MET A 539 0.68 -1.25 -22.59
CA MET A 539 -0.19 -2.03 -23.49
C MET A 539 -1.62 -1.48 -23.56
N TRP A 540 -2.14 -0.95 -22.45
CA TRP A 540 -3.46 -0.31 -22.44
C TRP A 540 -3.47 0.99 -23.22
N GLU A 541 -2.46 1.84 -23.06
CA GLU A 541 -2.39 3.17 -23.66
C GLU A 541 -2.03 3.16 -25.15
N GLU A 542 -1.18 2.23 -25.57
CA GLU A 542 -0.78 2.08 -26.98
C GLU A 542 -1.85 1.43 -27.87
N GLY A 543 -3.04 1.17 -27.33
CA GLY A 543 -4.16 0.60 -28.09
C GLY A 543 -3.99 -0.88 -28.39
N GLY A 544 -3.27 -1.61 -27.54
CA GLY A 544 -3.17 -3.07 -27.60
C GLY A 544 -4.54 -3.74 -27.51
N SER A 545 -4.61 -5.04 -27.87
CA SER A 545 -5.84 -5.81 -27.72
C SER A 545 -6.31 -5.79 -26.27
N TYR A 546 -7.56 -5.35 -26.03
CA TYR A 546 -8.19 -5.39 -24.71
C TYR A 546 -8.14 -6.80 -24.09
N GLY A 547 -8.25 -7.82 -24.94
CA GLY A 547 -8.11 -9.21 -24.52
C GLY A 547 -6.72 -9.56 -24.02
N ALA A 548 -5.67 -9.08 -24.70
CA ALA A 548 -4.28 -9.31 -24.27
C ALA A 548 -3.99 -8.62 -22.92
N VAL A 549 -4.43 -7.37 -22.75
CA VAL A 549 -4.30 -6.66 -21.46
C VAL A 549 -5.07 -7.37 -20.34
N ALA A 550 -6.27 -7.85 -20.62
CA ALA A 550 -7.06 -8.62 -19.66
C ALA A 550 -6.37 -9.97 -19.30
N ALA A 551 -5.83 -10.69 -20.31
CA ALA A 551 -5.08 -11.92 -20.09
C ALA A 551 -3.82 -11.68 -19.24
N LEU A 552 -3.10 -10.58 -19.50
CA LEU A 552 -1.98 -10.13 -18.70
C LEU A 552 -2.40 -9.86 -17.24
N GLY A 553 -3.55 -9.21 -17.04
CA GLY A 553 -4.12 -8.99 -15.72
C GLY A 553 -4.45 -10.29 -14.99
N VAL A 554 -5.07 -11.26 -15.66
CA VAL A 554 -5.38 -12.58 -15.09
C VAL A 554 -4.09 -13.32 -14.69
N ILE A 555 -3.05 -13.31 -15.55
CA ILE A 555 -1.75 -13.91 -15.24
C ILE A 555 -1.11 -13.26 -14.00
N GLN A 556 -1.29 -11.96 -13.79
CA GLN A 556 -0.79 -11.27 -12.59
C GLN A 556 -1.60 -11.60 -11.32
N ILE A 557 -2.92 -11.70 -11.43
CA ILE A 557 -3.82 -11.95 -10.28
C ILE A 557 -3.60 -13.36 -9.72
N ILE A 558 -3.46 -14.38 -10.57
CA ILE A 558 -3.38 -15.79 -10.16
C ILE A 558 -2.28 -16.04 -9.12
N PRO A 559 -0.99 -15.70 -9.36
CA PRO A 559 0.07 -15.93 -8.37
C PRO A 559 -0.17 -15.20 -7.05
N LEU A 560 -0.65 -13.94 -7.10
CA LEU A 560 -0.90 -13.15 -5.91
C LEU A 560 -2.02 -13.75 -5.05
N VAL A 561 -3.11 -14.18 -5.69
CA VAL A 561 -4.22 -14.89 -5.02
C VAL A 561 -3.74 -16.20 -4.42
N LEU A 562 -2.92 -16.98 -5.13
CA LEU A 562 -2.35 -18.24 -4.63
C LEU A 562 -1.45 -18.02 -3.40
N ILE A 563 -0.60 -16.99 -3.42
CA ILE A 563 0.25 -16.63 -2.27
C ILE A 563 -0.60 -16.30 -1.05
N VAL A 564 -1.60 -15.42 -1.20
CA VAL A 564 -2.48 -15.01 -0.09
C VAL A 564 -3.32 -16.19 0.42
N ALA A 565 -3.83 -17.03 -0.49
CA ALA A 565 -4.59 -18.23 -0.12
C ALA A 565 -3.73 -19.25 0.64
N ALA A 566 -2.47 -19.45 0.22
CA ALA A 566 -1.52 -20.33 0.91
C ALA A 566 -1.20 -19.81 2.33
N LEU A 567 -0.95 -18.50 2.47
CA LEU A 567 -0.74 -17.89 3.79
C LEU A 567 -1.95 -18.08 4.71
N ARG A 568 -3.15 -17.86 4.20
CA ARG A 568 -4.38 -18.06 4.97
C ARG A 568 -4.57 -19.51 5.39
N PHE A 569 -4.28 -20.45 4.51
CA PHE A 569 -4.33 -21.87 4.82
C PHE A 569 -3.37 -22.28 5.93
N LEU A 570 -2.13 -21.75 5.90
CA LEU A 570 -1.14 -21.95 6.94
C LEU A 570 -1.60 -21.36 8.29
N GLU A 571 -2.13 -20.15 8.30
CA GLU A 571 -2.69 -19.51 9.50
C GLU A 571 -3.79 -20.37 10.13
N LEU A 572 -4.76 -20.83 9.32
CA LEU A 572 -5.85 -21.69 9.80
C LEU A 572 -5.34 -23.04 10.34
N ARG A 573 -4.29 -23.61 9.76
CA ARG A 573 -3.67 -24.84 10.28
C ARG A 573 -2.99 -24.63 11.64
N ILE A 574 -2.30 -23.50 11.83
CA ILE A 574 -1.64 -23.16 13.09
C ILE A 574 -2.70 -22.95 14.18
N GLN A 575 -3.76 -22.17 13.91
CA GLN A 575 -4.86 -21.93 14.85
C GLN A 575 -5.54 -23.23 15.30
N ARG A 576 -5.75 -24.19 14.39
CA ARG A 576 -6.33 -25.50 14.74
C ARG A 576 -5.41 -26.33 15.64
N ARG A 577 -4.09 -26.26 15.46
CA ARG A 577 -3.12 -26.97 16.31
C ARG A 577 -3.07 -26.41 17.73
N THR A 578 -3.13 -25.08 17.89
CA THR A 578 -3.15 -24.43 19.20
C THR A 578 -4.48 -24.59 19.96
N HIS A 579 -5.58 -24.93 19.27
CA HIS A 579 -6.87 -25.23 19.92
C HIS A 579 -6.97 -26.69 20.39
N ASN A 580 -6.18 -27.58 19.79
CA ASN A 580 -6.19 -29.02 20.10
C ASN A 580 -5.06 -29.42 21.08
N SER A 581 -4.17 -28.49 21.44
CA SER A 581 -3.16 -28.62 22.50
C SER A 581 -3.59 -27.85 23.76
#